data_b58666dd5504aa2abe1c5de0e3357d4a
#
_entry.id   b58666dd5504aa2abe1c5de0e3357d4a
#
_cell.length_a   1.000
_cell.length_b   1.000
_cell.length_c   1.000
_cell.angle_alpha   90.00
_cell.angle_beta   90.00
_cell.angle_gamma   90.00
#
_symmetry.space_group_name_H-M   'P 1'
#
loop_
_entity.id
_entity.type
_entity.pdbx_description
1 polymer ?
#
loop_
_entity_poly.entity_id
_entity_poly.type
_entity_poly.pdbx_seq_one_letter_code
_entity_poly.pdbx_strand_id
1 'polypeptide(L)'
;MHEFKCDKSTAIVDTRQGKLRGYVYDGITIFKGIQYATAKRFHAPVPVEPWEGVKDATSYGYVCPLLEIEKPQGEVLVPHRYWAMNEDCLNLNVWTPACDGKKRPVMVWLHGGAYEFGSAIEQV
;
A
#
# COMPACT_ATOMS: atom_id res chain seq x y z
N MET A 1 13.76 19.72 11.28
CA MET A 1 12.56 20.02 10.42
C MET A 1 12.44 18.87 9.44
N HIS A 2 11.32 18.17 9.46
CA HIS A 2 11.09 17.04 8.54
C HIS A 2 10.88 17.55 7.11
N GLU A 3 11.61 16.98 6.14
CA GLU A 3 11.50 17.38 4.74
C GLU A 3 10.41 16.55 4.06
N PHE A 4 9.43 17.22 3.45
CA PHE A 4 8.36 16.60 2.66
C PHE A 4 8.35 17.15 1.24
N LYS A 5 8.39 16.25 0.24
CA LYS A 5 8.30 16.60 -1.18
C LYS A 5 7.24 15.75 -1.87
N CYS A 6 6.25 16.41 -2.44
CA CYS A 6 5.18 15.75 -3.20
C CYS A 6 4.68 16.71 -4.29
N ASP A 7 5.24 16.63 -5.46
CA ASP A 7 4.87 17.40 -6.64
C ASP A 7 4.73 16.51 -7.88
N LYS A 8 4.40 17.10 -9.03
CA LYS A 8 4.16 16.35 -10.28
C LYS A 8 5.39 15.61 -10.82
N SER A 9 6.58 15.93 -10.37
CA SER A 9 7.86 15.34 -10.81
C SER A 9 8.53 14.49 -9.76
N THR A 10 8.06 14.54 -8.51
CA THR A 10 8.66 13.83 -7.38
C THR A 10 8.35 12.35 -7.42
N ALA A 11 9.38 11.52 -7.22
CA ALA A 11 9.25 10.08 -7.01
C ALA A 11 8.44 9.36 -8.10
N ILE A 12 8.72 9.62 -9.37
CA ILE A 12 8.12 8.88 -10.49
C ILE A 12 8.97 7.65 -10.78
N VAL A 13 8.32 6.49 -10.91
CA VAL A 13 8.94 5.22 -11.22
C VAL A 13 8.16 4.48 -12.30
N ASP A 14 8.89 3.83 -13.21
CA ASP A 14 8.31 2.93 -14.20
C ASP A 14 8.10 1.55 -13.59
N THR A 15 6.92 0.99 -13.77
CA THR A 15 6.58 -0.39 -13.46
C THR A 15 6.19 -1.15 -14.72
N ARG A 16 5.99 -2.46 -14.62
CA ARG A 16 5.52 -3.28 -15.76
C ARG A 16 4.14 -2.85 -16.26
N GLN A 17 3.28 -2.32 -15.40
CA GLN A 17 1.91 -1.94 -15.73
C GLN A 17 1.80 -0.47 -16.15
N GLY A 18 2.72 0.40 -15.72
CA GLY A 18 2.68 1.84 -16.00
C GLY A 18 3.48 2.63 -14.99
N LYS A 19 3.41 3.94 -15.06
CA LYS A 19 4.16 4.83 -14.17
C LYS A 19 3.39 5.08 -12.87
N LEU A 20 4.13 5.12 -11.77
CA LEU A 20 3.63 5.50 -10.45
C LEU A 20 4.33 6.74 -9.95
N ARG A 21 3.60 7.57 -9.21
CA ARG A 21 4.15 8.71 -8.48
C ARG A 21 3.94 8.53 -6.99
N GLY A 22 5.03 8.55 -6.24
CA GLY A 22 5.04 8.60 -4.79
C GLY A 22 5.34 9.97 -4.23
N TYR A 23 5.90 10.01 -3.04
CA TYR A 23 6.40 11.21 -2.38
C TYR A 23 7.67 10.89 -1.59
N VAL A 24 8.40 11.93 -1.19
CA VAL A 24 9.59 11.80 -0.33
C VAL A 24 9.30 12.41 1.03
N TYR A 25 9.61 11.67 2.07
CA TYR A 25 9.55 12.13 3.45
C TYR A 25 10.84 11.73 4.17
N ASP A 26 11.55 12.73 4.71
CA ASP A 26 12.85 12.56 5.38
C ASP A 26 13.84 11.69 4.60
N GLY A 27 13.97 11.93 3.30
CA GLY A 27 14.87 11.19 2.44
C GLY A 27 14.42 9.79 2.04
N ILE A 28 13.25 9.35 2.49
CA ILE A 28 12.65 8.07 2.10
C ILE A 28 11.60 8.32 1.02
N THR A 29 11.72 7.60 -0.09
CA THR A 29 10.70 7.57 -1.14
C THR A 29 9.61 6.58 -0.77
N ILE A 30 8.38 7.03 -0.81
CA ILE A 30 7.21 6.28 -0.32
C ILE A 30 6.16 6.20 -1.41
N PHE A 31 5.67 4.99 -1.64
CA PHE A 31 4.52 4.70 -2.50
C PHE A 31 3.47 3.96 -1.66
N LYS A 32 2.23 4.37 -1.75
CA LYS A 32 1.12 3.78 -0.99
C LYS A 32 -0.04 3.40 -1.90
N GLY A 33 -0.77 2.35 -1.54
CA GLY A 33 -1.95 1.93 -2.25
C GLY A 33 -1.68 1.42 -3.67
N ILE A 34 -0.53 0.81 -3.91
CA ILE A 34 -0.20 0.21 -5.21
C ILE A 34 -1.03 -1.05 -5.37
N GLN A 35 -2.00 -1.02 -6.27
CA GLN A 35 -2.77 -2.20 -6.61
C GLN A 35 -1.91 -3.19 -7.41
N TYR A 36 -1.78 -4.42 -6.91
CA TYR A 36 -0.99 -5.47 -7.56
C TYR A 36 -1.84 -6.52 -8.26
N ALA A 37 -3.11 -6.64 -7.90
CA ALA A 37 -4.07 -7.55 -8.49
C ALA A 37 -5.50 -7.07 -8.27
N THR A 38 -6.45 -7.66 -9.00
CA THR A 38 -7.88 -7.57 -8.74
C THR A 38 -8.46 -8.95 -8.56
N ALA A 39 -9.51 -9.08 -7.74
CA ALA A 39 -10.21 -10.35 -7.59
C ALA A 39 -11.70 -10.10 -7.33
N LYS A 40 -12.54 -10.94 -7.89
CA LYS A 40 -13.91 -11.10 -7.38
C LYS A 40 -13.84 -11.98 -6.14
N ARG A 41 -14.75 -11.76 -5.18
CA ARG A 41 -14.83 -12.57 -3.95
C ARG A 41 -14.85 -14.06 -4.29
N PHE A 42 -14.02 -14.84 -3.62
CA PHE A 42 -13.83 -16.28 -3.82
C PHE A 42 -13.26 -16.71 -5.18
N HIS A 43 -12.73 -15.78 -5.97
CA HIS A 43 -12.04 -16.10 -7.21
C HIS A 43 -10.54 -15.87 -7.08
N ALA A 44 -9.78 -16.52 -7.94
CA ALA A 44 -8.34 -16.28 -8.04
C ALA A 44 -8.07 -14.83 -8.48
N PRO A 45 -7.03 -14.19 -7.92
CA PRO A 45 -6.64 -12.85 -8.35
C PRO A 45 -6.11 -12.86 -9.78
N VAL A 46 -6.37 -11.78 -10.50
CA VAL A 46 -5.83 -11.51 -11.83
C VAL A 46 -4.93 -10.29 -11.80
N PRO A 47 -3.87 -10.23 -12.63
CA PRO A 47 -3.01 -9.04 -12.73
C PRO A 47 -3.80 -7.78 -13.05
N VAL A 48 -3.31 -6.65 -12.56
CA VAL A 48 -3.84 -5.33 -12.91
C VAL A 48 -3.53 -5.04 -14.38
N GLU A 49 -4.51 -4.52 -15.11
CA GLU A 49 -4.34 -4.08 -16.48
C GLU A 49 -3.33 -2.93 -16.57
N PRO A 50 -2.47 -2.91 -17.59
CA PRO A 50 -1.58 -1.79 -17.86
C PRO A 50 -2.34 -0.48 -18.05
N TRP A 51 -1.72 0.62 -17.65
CA TRP A 51 -2.30 1.95 -17.81
C TRP A 51 -1.34 2.93 -18.49
N GLU A 52 -1.89 3.94 -19.12
CA GLU A 52 -1.14 5.07 -19.66
C GLU A 52 -1.03 6.21 -18.63
N GLY A 53 0.02 7.03 -18.79
CA GLY A 53 0.26 8.15 -17.90
C GLY A 53 0.82 7.76 -16.54
N VAL A 54 0.67 8.65 -15.57
CA VAL A 54 1.20 8.49 -14.21
C VAL A 54 0.04 8.37 -13.23
N LYS A 55 -0.03 7.25 -12.49
CA LYS A 55 -0.97 7.09 -11.36
C LYS A 55 -0.33 7.54 -10.05
N ASP A 56 -1.13 8.18 -9.22
CA ASP A 56 -0.72 8.57 -7.88
C ASP A 56 -0.74 7.37 -6.92
N ALA A 57 0.36 7.21 -6.21
CA ALA A 57 0.55 6.25 -5.14
C ALA A 57 0.95 7.00 -3.85
N THR A 58 0.18 8.02 -3.49
CA THR A 58 0.47 8.95 -2.39
C THR A 58 -0.39 8.74 -1.15
N SER A 59 -1.43 7.91 -1.25
CA SER A 59 -2.33 7.56 -0.15
C SER A 59 -2.55 6.05 -0.06
N TYR A 60 -2.88 5.57 1.13
CA TYR A 60 -3.25 4.17 1.32
C TYR A 60 -4.45 3.78 0.45
N GLY A 61 -4.42 2.57 -0.08
CA GLY A 61 -5.56 1.96 -0.75
C GLY A 61 -6.62 1.47 0.24
N TYR A 62 -7.67 0.86 -0.28
CA TYR A 62 -8.71 0.24 0.54
C TYR A 62 -8.16 -0.92 1.36
N VAL A 63 -8.74 -1.11 2.54
CA VAL A 63 -8.51 -2.30 3.36
C VAL A 63 -9.61 -3.32 3.12
N CYS A 64 -9.31 -4.58 3.42
CA CYS A 64 -10.28 -5.66 3.31
C CYS A 64 -11.49 -5.39 4.22
N PRO A 65 -12.72 -5.61 3.77
CA PRO A 65 -13.89 -5.52 4.62
C PRO A 65 -13.81 -6.47 5.81
N LEU A 66 -14.00 -5.93 7.01
CA LEU A 66 -14.03 -6.70 8.26
C LEU A 66 -15.46 -7.09 8.60
N LEU A 67 -15.64 -8.29 9.12
CA LEU A 67 -16.98 -8.82 9.45
C LEU A 67 -17.60 -8.16 10.69
N GLU A 68 -16.81 -7.73 11.66
CA GLU A 68 -17.28 -7.08 12.89
C GLU A 68 -16.41 -5.88 13.28
N ILE A 69 -16.93 -4.69 13.08
CA ILE A 69 -16.27 -3.43 13.51
C ILE A 69 -16.54 -3.14 15.00
N GLU A 70 -17.61 -3.71 15.57
CA GLU A 70 -18.12 -3.33 16.89
C GLU A 70 -17.35 -3.94 18.08
N LYS A 71 -16.48 -4.89 17.82
CA LYS A 71 -15.66 -5.53 18.87
C LYS A 71 -14.18 -5.53 18.45
N PRO A 72 -13.46 -4.45 18.73
CA PRO A 72 -12.03 -4.44 18.51
C PRO A 72 -11.36 -5.51 19.37
N GLN A 73 -10.90 -6.58 18.72
CA GLN A 73 -10.15 -7.64 19.38
C GLN A 73 -8.67 -7.33 19.33
N GLY A 74 -8.02 -7.36 20.49
CA GLY A 74 -6.57 -7.21 20.57
C GLY A 74 -6.04 -5.77 20.50
N GLU A 75 -6.88 -4.73 20.48
CA GLU A 75 -6.46 -3.32 20.43
C GLU A 75 -5.53 -2.89 21.57
N VAL A 76 -5.58 -3.58 22.69
CA VAL A 76 -4.68 -3.33 23.84
C VAL A 76 -3.25 -3.74 23.50
N LEU A 77 -3.05 -4.72 22.61
CA LEU A 77 -1.75 -5.24 22.23
C LEU A 77 -1.26 -4.69 20.88
N VAL A 78 -2.16 -4.54 19.92
CA VAL A 78 -1.87 -4.01 18.58
C VAL A 78 -2.96 -3.01 18.21
N PRO A 79 -2.69 -1.70 18.25
CA PRO A 79 -3.65 -0.69 17.83
C PRO A 79 -3.99 -0.85 16.34
N HIS A 80 -5.26 -1.07 16.02
CA HIS A 80 -5.73 -1.14 14.64
C HIS A 80 -6.03 0.24 14.09
N ARG A 81 -5.71 0.46 12.82
CA ARG A 81 -6.12 1.64 12.08
C ARG A 81 -7.32 1.33 11.23
N TYR A 82 -8.41 2.05 11.46
CA TYR A 82 -9.60 1.96 10.63
C TYR A 82 -9.43 2.82 9.37
N TRP A 83 -9.79 2.28 8.23
CA TRP A 83 -9.68 2.93 6.93
C TRP A 83 -10.86 2.54 6.04
N ALA A 84 -10.99 3.21 4.89
CA ALA A 84 -12.03 2.88 3.92
C ALA A 84 -11.91 1.43 3.46
N MET A 85 -12.99 0.67 3.59
CA MET A 85 -13.08 -0.75 3.25
C MET A 85 -13.67 -0.93 1.85
N ASN A 86 -13.12 -1.87 1.08
CA ASN A 86 -13.65 -2.24 -0.22
C ASN A 86 -13.17 -3.64 -0.60
N GLU A 87 -13.92 -4.34 -1.45
CA GLU A 87 -13.48 -5.61 -2.05
C GLU A 87 -12.23 -5.44 -2.93
N ASP A 88 -12.00 -4.25 -3.47
CA ASP A 88 -10.81 -3.90 -4.25
C ASP A 88 -9.64 -3.51 -3.31
N CYS A 89 -9.22 -4.45 -2.47
CA CYS A 89 -8.25 -4.25 -1.39
C CYS A 89 -6.87 -4.88 -1.65
N LEU A 90 -6.63 -5.43 -2.83
CA LEU A 90 -5.34 -6.08 -3.15
C LEU A 90 -4.29 -5.03 -3.52
N ASN A 91 -3.77 -4.36 -2.53
CA ASN A 91 -2.75 -3.33 -2.68
C ASN A 91 -1.60 -3.51 -1.68
N LEU A 92 -0.49 -2.84 -1.96
CA LEU A 92 0.70 -2.83 -1.14
C LEU A 92 1.29 -1.43 -1.01
N ASN A 93 2.20 -1.26 -0.07
CA ASN A 93 2.93 -0.02 0.16
C ASN A 93 4.43 -0.29 0.08
N VAL A 94 5.21 0.69 -0.36
CA VAL A 94 6.67 0.57 -0.53
C VAL A 94 7.37 1.76 0.11
N TRP A 95 8.39 1.49 0.88
CA TRP A 95 9.34 2.47 1.41
C TRP A 95 10.72 2.12 0.88
N THR A 96 11.41 3.06 0.26
CA THR A 96 12.76 2.85 -0.28
C THR A 96 13.63 4.10 -0.10
N PRO A 97 14.92 3.93 0.20
CA PRO A 97 15.85 5.07 0.25
C PRO A 97 15.95 5.82 -1.08
N ALA A 98 15.80 5.14 -2.21
CA ALA A 98 15.83 5.76 -3.53
C ALA A 98 15.30 4.83 -4.63
N CYS A 99 14.87 5.42 -5.75
CA CYS A 99 14.51 4.74 -7.00
C CYS A 99 15.66 4.87 -8.02
N ASP A 100 16.85 4.35 -7.69
CA ASP A 100 18.10 4.56 -8.42
C ASP A 100 18.61 3.31 -9.17
N GLY A 101 17.79 2.28 -9.30
CA GLY A 101 18.14 1.02 -9.97
C GLY A 101 19.11 0.13 -9.20
N LYS A 102 19.58 0.50 -8.02
CA LYS A 102 20.40 -0.36 -7.17
C LYS A 102 19.56 -1.52 -6.67
N LYS A 103 20.07 -2.74 -6.85
CA LYS A 103 19.39 -3.97 -6.41
C LYS A 103 19.54 -4.14 -4.89
N ARG A 104 18.69 -3.44 -4.12
CA ARG A 104 18.66 -3.57 -2.66
C ARG A 104 17.92 -4.83 -2.23
N PRO A 105 18.29 -5.43 -1.10
CA PRO A 105 17.45 -6.43 -0.47
C PRO A 105 16.03 -5.88 -0.20
N VAL A 106 15.03 -6.72 -0.39
CA VAL A 106 13.62 -6.36 -0.16
C VAL A 106 13.12 -7.15 1.03
N MET A 107 12.61 -6.45 2.04
CA MET A 107 11.87 -7.04 3.13
C MET A 107 10.37 -6.93 2.82
N VAL A 108 9.67 -8.05 2.79
CA VAL A 108 8.22 -8.10 2.59
C VAL A 108 7.58 -8.34 3.95
N TRP A 109 6.71 -7.40 4.36
CA TRP A 109 5.91 -7.53 5.56
C TRP A 109 4.49 -7.99 5.19
N LEU A 110 4.06 -9.10 5.77
CA LEU A 110 2.68 -9.59 5.70
C LEU A 110 2.06 -9.32 7.07
N HIS A 111 1.01 -8.49 7.10
CA HIS A 111 0.34 -8.15 8.35
C HIS A 111 -0.31 -9.38 9.00
N GLY A 112 -0.44 -9.34 10.32
CA GLY A 112 -1.14 -10.36 11.10
C GLY A 112 -2.67 -10.21 11.02
N GLY A 113 -3.38 -10.97 11.85
CA GLY A 113 -4.84 -10.88 11.99
C GLY A 113 -5.58 -12.18 11.73
N ALA A 114 -4.87 -13.31 11.62
CA ALA A 114 -5.44 -14.67 11.51
C ALA A 114 -6.48 -14.83 10.37
N TYR A 115 -6.36 -14.04 9.29
CA TYR A 115 -7.29 -13.93 8.15
C TYR A 115 -8.67 -13.35 8.52
N GLU A 116 -8.85 -12.81 9.72
CA GLU A 116 -10.12 -12.25 10.18
C GLU A 116 -10.07 -10.72 10.27
N PHE A 117 -8.89 -10.15 10.55
CA PHE A 117 -8.70 -8.71 10.72
C PHE A 117 -7.28 -8.29 10.28
N GLY A 118 -6.96 -7.01 10.49
CA GLY A 118 -5.67 -6.46 10.14
C GLY A 118 -5.61 -5.85 8.74
N SER A 119 -4.57 -5.06 8.51
CA SER A 119 -4.34 -4.43 7.22
C SER A 119 -2.89 -3.98 7.04
N ALA A 120 -2.51 -3.63 5.82
CA ALA A 120 -1.18 -3.12 5.49
C ALA A 120 -0.93 -1.66 5.96
N ILE A 121 -1.87 -1.06 6.69
CA ILE A 121 -1.72 0.28 7.26
C ILE A 121 -1.49 0.27 8.77
N GLU A 122 -1.47 -0.89 9.39
CA GLU A 122 -1.22 -1.04 10.82
C GLU A 122 0.23 -0.66 11.16
N GLN A 123 0.39 -0.08 12.34
CA GLN A 123 1.71 0.17 12.93
C GLN A 123 2.04 -0.99 13.85
N VAL A 124 3.13 -1.67 13.56
CA VAL A 124 3.76 -2.65 14.43
C VAL A 124 5.03 -2.04 14.97
#